data_9ff1d9fd8524ceb4429f65dad0897642
#
_entry.id   9ff1d9fd8524ceb4429f65dad0897642
#
_cell.length_a   1.000
_cell.length_b   1.000
_cell.length_c   1.000
_cell.angle_alpha   90.00
_cell.angle_beta   90.00
_cell.angle_gamma   90.00
#
_symmetry.space_group_name_H-M   'P 1'
#
loop_
_entity.id
_entity.type
_entity.pdbx_description
1 polymer ?
#
loop_
_entity_poly.entity_id
_entity_poly.type
_entity_poly.pdbx_seq_one_letter_code
_entity_poly.pdbx_strand_id
1 'polypeptide(L)'
;MQSEIVSSTKARATIGIITGSGPEAGIDLWGKVLKRNKELIGECFRGDLDAPRVLVVSEPLLGLSMDLAANEKAVWEAMRKSLEVLAPKVDAFAIACNTLNWFAPHIEALGLSDKLISFQSVLEHWVKETGVNNLALLGAGPVTEMGEWSAYRDLTRLTAVELPANTKALHTLIEDVKRLGSEHASLRPRFKQIIDDLDSDIVILACTELPLIADLQTDKALIDVTDLVADALVSYSCSGLQANAFETGNEELPL
;
A
#
# COMPACT_ATOMS: atom_id res chain seq x y z
N MET A 1 -25.24 6.87 -33.76
CA MET A 1 -25.03 5.84 -32.73
C MET A 1 -23.59 5.62 -32.32
N GLN A 2 -22.60 6.39 -32.78
CA GLN A 2 -21.19 6.35 -32.34
C GLN A 2 -20.76 7.55 -31.48
N SER A 3 -21.60 8.57 -31.31
CA SER A 3 -21.28 9.79 -30.55
C SER A 3 -21.71 9.76 -29.09
N GLU A 4 -22.55 8.82 -28.66
CA GLU A 4 -23.06 8.73 -27.30
C GLU A 4 -22.18 7.89 -26.36
N ILE A 5 -21.28 7.05 -26.90
CA ILE A 5 -20.39 6.19 -26.08
C ILE A 5 -19.25 6.99 -25.43
N VAL A 6 -18.89 8.16 -25.97
CA VAL A 6 -17.77 8.99 -25.46
C VAL A 6 -18.19 9.91 -24.31
N SER A 7 -19.49 10.13 -24.11
CA SER A 7 -20.02 11.12 -23.13
C SER A 7 -20.10 10.64 -21.68
N SER A 8 -19.87 9.36 -21.41
CA SER A 8 -20.00 8.76 -20.06
C SER A 8 -18.67 8.39 -19.38
N THR A 9 -17.53 8.63 -19.99
CA THR A 9 -16.24 8.47 -19.31
C THR A 9 -15.89 9.78 -18.57
N LYS A 10 -16.57 10.06 -17.45
CA LYS A 10 -16.06 11.04 -16.50
C LYS A 10 -14.65 10.60 -16.11
N ALA A 11 -13.71 11.54 -16.21
CA ALA A 11 -12.31 11.27 -15.97
C ALA A 11 -12.13 10.75 -14.53
N ARG A 12 -11.76 9.48 -14.43
CA ARG A 12 -11.35 8.89 -13.16
C ARG A 12 -10.07 9.58 -12.69
N ALA A 13 -9.88 9.68 -11.38
CA ALA A 13 -8.65 10.22 -10.83
C ALA A 13 -7.46 9.35 -11.25
N THR A 14 -6.35 9.99 -11.59
CA THR A 14 -5.09 9.33 -11.95
C THR A 14 -4.34 8.92 -10.70
N ILE A 15 -3.94 7.67 -10.62
CA ILE A 15 -3.22 7.09 -9.48
C ILE A 15 -1.71 7.10 -9.74
N GLY A 16 -0.92 7.42 -8.71
CA GLY A 16 0.53 7.31 -8.69
C GLY A 16 1.02 6.17 -7.81
N ILE A 17 2.09 5.49 -8.23
CA ILE A 17 2.82 4.54 -7.39
C ILE A 17 4.30 4.90 -7.43
N ILE A 18 4.90 5.17 -6.27
CA ILE A 18 6.35 5.25 -6.10
C ILE A 18 6.83 3.92 -5.57
N THR A 19 7.80 3.32 -6.25
CA THR A 19 8.42 2.04 -5.89
C THR A 19 9.94 2.10 -6.07
N GLY A 20 10.64 0.98 -5.84
CA GLY A 20 12.10 0.88 -5.98
C GLY A 20 12.77 0.34 -4.72
N SER A 21 12.15 0.50 -3.54
CA SER A 21 12.49 -0.30 -2.37
C SER A 21 11.78 -1.65 -2.47
N GLY A 22 12.27 -2.54 -3.35
CA GLY A 22 11.59 -3.72 -3.84
C GLY A 22 10.72 -3.38 -5.07
N PRO A 23 11.27 -3.43 -6.31
CA PRO A 23 10.48 -3.16 -7.51
C PRO A 23 9.27 -4.10 -7.67
N GLU A 24 9.40 -5.37 -7.26
CA GLU A 24 8.32 -6.38 -7.27
C GLU A 24 7.13 -5.93 -6.40
N ALA A 25 7.39 -5.25 -5.28
CA ALA A 25 6.34 -4.69 -4.43
C ALA A 25 5.47 -3.64 -5.14
N GLY A 26 6.07 -2.84 -6.02
CA GLY A 26 5.33 -1.89 -6.85
C GLY A 26 4.46 -2.58 -7.90
N ILE A 27 4.95 -3.67 -8.47
CA ILE A 27 4.20 -4.51 -9.42
C ILE A 27 3.03 -5.18 -8.71
N ASP A 28 3.25 -5.71 -7.50
CA ASP A 28 2.21 -6.32 -6.66
C ASP A 28 1.11 -5.31 -6.31
N LEU A 29 1.48 -4.11 -5.83
CA LEU A 29 0.49 -3.05 -5.54
C LEU A 29 -0.33 -2.70 -6.78
N TRP A 30 0.32 -2.54 -7.95
CA TRP A 30 -0.41 -2.26 -9.19
C TRP A 30 -1.34 -3.41 -9.58
N GLY A 31 -0.89 -4.66 -9.48
CA GLY A 31 -1.71 -5.85 -9.70
C GLY A 31 -2.95 -5.88 -8.79
N LYS A 32 -2.78 -5.56 -7.49
CA LYS A 32 -3.86 -5.45 -6.52
C LYS A 32 -4.83 -4.33 -6.86
N VAL A 33 -4.35 -3.16 -7.28
CA VAL A 33 -5.20 -2.06 -7.78
C VAL A 33 -6.07 -2.52 -8.95
N LEU A 34 -5.50 -3.23 -9.93
CA LEU A 34 -6.27 -3.74 -11.08
C LEU A 34 -7.31 -4.77 -10.64
N LYS A 35 -6.95 -5.69 -9.75
CA LYS A 35 -7.85 -6.71 -9.19
C LYS A 35 -9.02 -6.06 -8.44
N ARG A 36 -8.73 -5.15 -7.49
CA ARG A 36 -9.73 -4.45 -6.69
C ARG A 36 -10.66 -3.58 -7.55
N ASN A 37 -10.09 -2.92 -8.56
CA ASN A 37 -10.89 -2.16 -9.51
C ASN A 37 -11.92 -3.06 -10.25
N LYS A 38 -11.50 -4.24 -10.70
CA LYS A 38 -12.39 -5.20 -11.35
C LYS A 38 -13.49 -5.70 -10.39
N GLU A 39 -13.12 -6.02 -9.15
CA GLU A 39 -14.05 -6.45 -8.10
C GLU A 39 -15.07 -5.35 -7.78
N LEU A 40 -14.65 -4.09 -7.68
CA LEU A 40 -15.52 -2.94 -7.38
C LEU A 40 -16.54 -2.69 -8.51
N ILE A 41 -16.11 -2.79 -9.77
CA ILE A 41 -16.99 -2.58 -10.93
C ILE A 41 -17.95 -3.78 -11.13
N GLY A 42 -17.52 -4.97 -10.75
CA GLY A 42 -18.29 -6.19 -10.83
C GLY A 42 -18.69 -6.56 -12.27
N GLU A 43 -19.96 -6.93 -12.46
CA GLU A 43 -20.48 -7.39 -13.77
C GLU A 43 -20.42 -6.32 -14.86
N CYS A 44 -20.35 -5.04 -14.50
CA CYS A 44 -20.24 -3.93 -15.44
C CYS A 44 -18.83 -3.75 -16.02
N PHE A 45 -17.85 -4.53 -15.58
CA PHE A 45 -16.45 -4.39 -16.01
C PHE A 45 -16.26 -4.77 -17.49
N ARG A 46 -15.82 -3.81 -18.31
CA ARG A 46 -15.68 -3.92 -19.76
C ARG A 46 -14.25 -4.19 -20.23
N GLY A 47 -13.31 -4.40 -19.30
CA GLY A 47 -11.90 -4.62 -19.62
C GLY A 47 -11.05 -3.36 -19.50
N ASP A 48 -10.12 -3.17 -20.45
CA ASP A 48 -9.08 -2.12 -20.40
C ASP A 48 -9.63 -0.71 -20.24
N LEU A 49 -10.80 -0.43 -20.78
CA LEU A 49 -11.46 0.89 -20.71
C LEU A 49 -11.92 1.26 -19.30
N ASP A 50 -12.08 0.28 -18.44
CA ASP A 50 -12.46 0.47 -17.04
C ASP A 50 -11.28 0.40 -16.06
N ALA A 51 -10.06 0.18 -16.58
CA ALA A 51 -8.86 0.23 -15.76
C ALA A 51 -8.55 1.68 -15.30
N PRO A 52 -8.05 1.88 -14.08
CA PRO A 52 -7.60 3.19 -13.64
C PRO A 52 -6.34 3.60 -14.40
N ARG A 53 -6.20 4.91 -14.66
CA ARG A 53 -4.93 5.43 -15.16
C ARG A 53 -3.90 5.42 -14.05
N VAL A 54 -2.77 4.70 -14.24
CA VAL A 54 -1.71 4.56 -13.24
C VAL A 54 -0.38 5.04 -13.82
N LEU A 55 0.33 5.88 -13.06
CA LEU A 55 1.70 6.27 -13.32
C LEU A 55 2.61 5.65 -12.27
N VAL A 56 3.68 4.97 -12.69
CA VAL A 56 4.63 4.33 -11.79
C VAL A 56 6.00 4.98 -11.94
N VAL A 57 6.61 5.34 -10.82
CA VAL A 57 8.01 5.78 -10.74
C VAL A 57 8.77 4.77 -9.89
N SER A 58 9.78 4.13 -10.47
CA SER A 58 10.65 3.19 -9.77
C SER A 58 12.04 3.82 -9.59
N GLU A 59 12.44 4.03 -8.32
CA GLU A 59 13.73 4.64 -7.93
C GLU A 59 14.53 3.67 -7.05
N PRO A 60 15.56 2.99 -7.60
CA PRO A 60 16.31 1.95 -6.87
C PRO A 60 17.00 2.44 -5.59
N LEU A 61 17.40 3.72 -5.51
CA LEU A 61 18.03 4.28 -4.31
C LEU A 61 17.11 4.27 -3.08
N LEU A 62 15.79 4.16 -3.28
CA LEU A 62 14.84 3.96 -2.18
C LEU A 62 15.07 2.63 -1.44
N GLY A 63 15.78 1.67 -2.06
CA GLY A 63 16.20 0.42 -1.42
C GLY A 63 17.12 0.60 -0.21
N LEU A 64 17.81 1.75 -0.10
CA LEU A 64 18.61 2.11 1.07
C LEU A 64 17.75 2.27 2.35
N SER A 65 16.44 2.31 2.25
CA SER A 65 15.50 2.38 3.37
C SER A 65 15.54 1.16 4.31
N MET A 66 16.18 0.06 3.91
CA MET A 66 16.39 -1.09 4.80
C MET A 66 17.25 -0.73 6.04
N ASP A 67 18.16 0.25 5.90
CA ASP A 67 18.85 0.92 7.00
C ASP A 67 18.56 2.44 6.89
N LEU A 68 17.33 2.81 7.26
CA LEU A 68 16.84 4.18 7.10
C LEU A 68 17.63 5.17 7.96
N ALA A 69 17.98 4.79 9.19
CA ALA A 69 18.73 5.63 10.12
C ALA A 69 20.08 6.08 9.55
N ALA A 70 20.80 5.18 8.87
CA ALA A 70 22.08 5.50 8.24
C ALA A 70 21.93 6.27 6.91
N ASN A 71 20.80 6.12 6.22
CA ASN A 71 20.65 6.57 4.84
C ASN A 71 19.54 7.63 4.64
N GLU A 72 18.95 8.17 5.71
CA GLU A 72 17.81 9.09 5.67
C GLU A 72 17.90 10.17 4.59
N LYS A 73 19.02 10.90 4.55
CA LYS A 73 19.22 12.01 3.60
C LYS A 73 19.23 11.54 2.15
N ALA A 74 19.91 10.42 1.86
CA ALA A 74 20.01 9.87 0.51
C ALA A 74 18.66 9.34 0.03
N VAL A 75 17.94 8.66 0.90
CA VAL A 75 16.59 8.14 0.64
C VAL A 75 15.60 9.29 0.43
N TRP A 76 15.65 10.33 1.29
CA TRP A 76 14.78 11.49 1.13
C TRP A 76 15.03 12.23 -0.19
N GLU A 77 16.30 12.42 -0.58
CA GLU A 77 16.62 13.08 -1.85
C GLU A 77 16.10 12.28 -3.06
N ALA A 78 16.22 10.96 -3.03
CA ALA A 78 15.67 10.07 -4.06
C ALA A 78 14.12 10.13 -4.08
N MET A 79 13.49 10.12 -2.90
CA MET A 79 12.05 10.28 -2.75
C MET A 79 11.56 11.62 -3.30
N ARG A 80 12.22 12.72 -2.94
CA ARG A 80 11.87 14.07 -3.39
C ARG A 80 11.90 14.18 -4.92
N LYS A 81 12.94 13.64 -5.58
CA LYS A 81 13.02 13.59 -7.05
C LYS A 81 11.90 12.76 -7.66
N SER A 82 11.54 11.65 -7.04
CA SER A 82 10.42 10.82 -7.49
C SER A 82 9.09 11.55 -7.38
N LEU A 83 8.89 12.29 -6.28
CA LEU A 83 7.69 13.12 -6.07
C LEU A 83 7.62 14.28 -7.08
N GLU A 84 8.73 14.94 -7.40
CA GLU A 84 8.78 16.02 -8.41
C GLU A 84 8.33 15.53 -9.80
N VAL A 85 8.63 14.28 -10.14
CA VAL A 85 8.21 13.66 -11.41
C VAL A 85 6.75 13.25 -11.39
N LEU A 86 6.29 12.67 -10.28
CA LEU A 86 4.98 12.00 -10.18
C LEU A 86 3.86 12.95 -9.76
N ALA A 87 4.04 13.71 -8.66
CA ALA A 87 2.96 14.42 -8.00
C ALA A 87 2.22 15.45 -8.88
N PRO A 88 2.87 16.15 -9.86
CA PRO A 88 2.15 17.04 -10.77
C PRO A 88 1.21 16.35 -11.76
N LYS A 89 1.33 15.03 -11.91
CA LYS A 89 0.65 14.25 -12.97
C LYS A 89 -0.44 13.31 -12.44
N VAL A 90 -0.60 13.26 -11.12
CA VAL A 90 -1.52 12.35 -10.44
C VAL A 90 -2.40 13.10 -9.45
N ASP A 91 -3.57 12.55 -9.18
CA ASP A 91 -4.53 13.09 -8.23
C ASP A 91 -4.29 12.52 -6.82
N ALA A 92 -3.89 11.24 -6.73
CA ALA A 92 -3.43 10.59 -5.51
C ALA A 92 -2.27 9.65 -5.81
N PHE A 93 -1.47 9.34 -4.79
CA PHE A 93 -0.37 8.38 -4.92
C PHE A 93 -0.12 7.62 -3.60
N ALA A 94 0.49 6.45 -3.73
CA ALA A 94 1.04 5.69 -2.62
C ALA A 94 2.52 5.36 -2.85
N ILE A 95 3.24 5.12 -1.75
CA ILE A 95 4.63 4.65 -1.76
C ILE A 95 4.61 3.17 -1.39
N ALA A 96 4.96 2.31 -2.34
CA ALA A 96 4.93 0.85 -2.19
C ALA A 96 6.08 0.35 -1.28
N CYS A 97 6.12 0.85 -0.05
CA CYS A 97 7.08 0.46 0.98
C CYS A 97 6.62 0.98 2.35
N ASN A 98 6.38 0.08 3.30
CA ASN A 98 5.94 0.46 4.64
C ASN A 98 6.96 1.36 5.37
N THR A 99 8.25 1.06 5.28
CA THR A 99 9.30 1.87 5.90
C THR A 99 9.34 3.31 5.37
N LEU A 100 9.19 3.50 4.06
CA LEU A 100 9.25 4.81 3.43
C LEU A 100 8.07 5.71 3.79
N ASN A 101 6.97 5.16 4.30
CA ASN A 101 5.86 5.96 4.83
C ASN A 101 6.25 6.76 6.09
N TRP A 102 7.41 6.50 6.69
CA TRP A 102 8.02 7.37 7.69
C TRP A 102 8.22 8.81 7.19
N PHE A 103 8.40 9.00 5.89
CA PHE A 103 8.52 10.34 5.29
C PHE A 103 7.18 11.07 5.11
N ALA A 104 6.05 10.54 5.55
CA ALA A 104 4.75 11.20 5.39
C ALA A 104 4.75 12.66 5.90
N PRO A 105 5.34 13.01 7.08
CA PRO A 105 5.43 14.40 7.51
C PRO A 105 6.29 15.29 6.59
N HIS A 106 7.33 14.73 5.97
CA HIS A 106 8.18 15.46 5.01
C HIS A 106 7.40 15.75 3.71
N ILE A 107 6.56 14.81 3.28
CA ILE A 107 5.68 14.94 2.11
C ILE A 107 4.59 15.97 2.39
N GLU A 108 4.03 15.97 3.59
CA GLU A 108 3.09 16.99 4.05
C GLU A 108 3.70 18.40 3.99
N ALA A 109 4.95 18.55 4.44
CA ALA A 109 5.68 19.82 4.35
C ALA A 109 5.89 20.33 2.91
N LEU A 110 5.79 19.45 1.89
CA LEU A 110 5.77 19.83 0.47
C LEU A 110 4.36 20.21 -0.03
N GLY A 111 3.33 20.18 0.82
CA GLY A 111 1.94 20.45 0.44
C GLY A 111 1.28 19.32 -0.35
N LEU A 112 1.72 18.09 -0.15
CA LEU A 112 1.24 16.90 -0.87
C LEU A 112 0.42 15.95 0.01
N SER A 113 0.05 16.35 1.24
CA SER A 113 -0.74 15.52 2.18
C SER A 113 -2.03 15.00 1.57
N ASP A 114 -2.76 15.88 0.84
CA ASP A 114 -4.05 15.54 0.25
C ASP A 114 -3.97 14.51 -0.88
N LYS A 115 -2.76 14.30 -1.42
CA LYS A 115 -2.50 13.32 -2.48
C LYS A 115 -1.93 12.01 -1.96
N LEU A 116 -1.31 12.00 -0.78
CA LEU A 116 -0.67 10.81 -0.24
C LEU A 116 -1.69 9.87 0.40
N ILE A 117 -1.81 8.65 -0.15
CA ILE A 117 -2.47 7.53 0.51
C ILE A 117 -1.39 6.74 1.26
N SER A 118 -1.27 7.02 2.56
CA SER A 118 -0.22 6.46 3.40
C SER A 118 -0.59 5.06 3.91
N PHE A 119 0.34 4.13 3.87
CA PHE A 119 0.19 2.78 4.43
C PHE A 119 -0.14 2.83 5.92
N GLN A 120 0.50 3.73 6.66
CA GLN A 120 0.21 3.94 8.08
C GLN A 120 -1.24 4.37 8.30
N SER A 121 -1.69 5.44 7.63
CA SER A 121 -3.04 5.98 7.85
C SER A 121 -4.14 4.99 7.45
N VAL A 122 -3.89 4.20 6.41
CA VAL A 122 -4.83 3.16 5.97
C VAL A 122 -4.92 2.03 7.00
N LEU A 123 -3.79 1.56 7.56
CA LEU A 123 -3.80 0.55 8.62
C LEU A 123 -4.46 1.08 9.90
N GLU A 124 -4.15 2.31 10.31
CA GLU A 124 -4.78 2.92 11.49
C GLU A 124 -6.30 3.06 11.33
N HIS A 125 -6.76 3.41 10.14
CA HIS A 125 -8.18 3.44 9.81
C HIS A 125 -8.80 2.05 9.92
N TRP A 126 -8.18 1.03 9.32
CA TRP A 126 -8.63 -0.35 9.39
C TRP A 126 -8.73 -0.87 10.83
N VAL A 127 -7.73 -0.58 11.68
CA VAL A 127 -7.77 -0.96 13.11
C VAL A 127 -8.95 -0.29 13.83
N LYS A 128 -9.22 0.99 13.57
CA LYS A 128 -10.36 1.71 14.17
C LYS A 128 -11.71 1.15 13.72
N GLU A 129 -11.86 0.86 12.42
CA GLU A 129 -13.10 0.34 11.85
C GLU A 129 -13.41 -1.09 12.33
N THR A 130 -12.38 -1.94 12.44
CA THR A 130 -12.55 -3.33 12.87
C THR A 130 -12.61 -3.49 14.39
N GLY A 131 -12.10 -2.53 15.16
CA GLY A 131 -12.03 -2.61 16.62
C GLY A 131 -11.08 -3.71 17.12
N VAL A 132 -10.09 -4.10 16.32
CA VAL A 132 -9.10 -5.10 16.71
C VAL A 132 -8.31 -4.64 17.94
N ASN A 133 -8.31 -5.46 19.01
CA ASN A 133 -7.67 -5.13 20.28
C ASN A 133 -6.25 -5.70 20.40
N ASN A 134 -5.86 -6.63 19.52
CA ASN A 134 -4.57 -7.31 19.54
C ASN A 134 -4.22 -7.74 18.11
N LEU A 135 -3.00 -7.49 17.68
CA LEU A 135 -2.46 -7.92 16.39
C LEU A 135 -0.94 -8.13 16.47
N ALA A 136 -0.40 -9.00 15.63
CA ALA A 136 1.04 -9.07 15.41
C ALA A 136 1.44 -8.19 14.22
N LEU A 137 2.56 -7.46 14.33
CA LEU A 137 3.10 -6.60 13.27
C LEU A 137 4.38 -7.19 12.72
N LEU A 138 4.37 -7.60 11.44
CA LEU A 138 5.53 -8.12 10.73
C LEU A 138 6.03 -7.13 9.69
N GLY A 139 7.31 -6.75 9.78
CA GLY A 139 7.92 -5.80 8.87
C GLY A 139 9.44 -5.80 8.93
N ALA A 140 10.06 -4.94 8.15
CA ALA A 140 11.51 -4.71 8.21
C ALA A 140 11.92 -4.11 9.57
N GLY A 141 13.22 -4.11 9.88
CA GLY A 141 13.76 -3.60 11.15
C GLY A 141 13.17 -2.25 11.55
N PRO A 142 13.24 -1.19 10.71
CA PRO A 142 12.67 0.11 11.06
C PRO A 142 11.18 0.08 11.42
N VAL A 143 10.40 -0.84 10.84
CA VAL A 143 8.97 -1.01 11.16
C VAL A 143 8.78 -1.67 12.52
N THR A 144 9.46 -2.80 12.77
CA THR A 144 9.26 -3.62 13.97
C THR A 144 9.99 -3.10 15.21
N GLU A 145 10.97 -2.24 15.06
CA GLU A 145 11.60 -1.57 16.21
C GLU A 145 10.64 -0.62 16.92
N MET A 146 9.55 -0.19 16.28
CA MET A 146 8.52 0.72 16.83
C MET A 146 9.08 2.02 17.42
N GLY A 147 10.31 2.36 17.05
CA GLY A 147 11.05 3.53 17.52
C GLY A 147 10.85 4.77 16.63
N GLU A 148 11.82 5.67 16.71
CA GLU A 148 11.82 6.95 15.99
C GLU A 148 11.63 6.78 14.47
N TRP A 149 12.20 5.71 13.90
CA TRP A 149 12.20 5.43 12.46
C TRP A 149 11.00 4.61 11.97
N SER A 150 10.08 4.25 12.88
CA SER A 150 8.87 3.50 12.49
C SER A 150 7.73 4.43 12.10
N ALA A 151 7.16 4.18 10.91
CA ALA A 151 5.89 4.79 10.52
C ALA A 151 4.74 4.36 11.44
N TYR A 152 4.85 3.20 12.09
CA TYR A 152 3.81 2.60 12.92
C TYR A 152 4.00 2.82 14.43
N ARG A 153 4.94 3.66 14.86
CA ARG A 153 5.27 3.90 16.28
C ARG A 153 4.05 4.26 17.16
N ASP A 154 3.05 4.90 16.57
CA ASP A 154 1.84 5.32 17.29
C ASP A 154 0.71 4.26 17.25
N LEU A 155 0.88 3.13 16.57
CA LEU A 155 -0.12 2.06 16.44
C LEU A 155 -0.49 1.48 17.81
N THR A 156 0.46 1.43 18.77
CA THR A 156 0.23 0.97 20.15
C THR A 156 -0.76 1.83 20.94
N ARG A 157 -1.12 3.01 20.44
CA ARG A 157 -2.19 3.84 21.03
C ARG A 157 -3.58 3.36 20.64
N LEU A 158 -3.67 2.55 19.59
CA LEU A 158 -4.94 2.07 19.03
C LEU A 158 -5.24 0.61 19.40
N THR A 159 -4.20 -0.21 19.52
CA THR A 159 -4.33 -1.65 19.74
C THR A 159 -3.07 -2.21 20.42
N ALA A 160 -3.18 -3.38 21.05
CA ALA A 160 -2.00 -4.11 21.51
C ALA A 160 -1.24 -4.67 20.30
N VAL A 161 0.08 -4.46 20.26
CA VAL A 161 0.94 -4.88 19.15
C VAL A 161 1.93 -5.92 19.66
N GLU A 162 1.83 -7.14 19.13
CA GLU A 162 2.82 -8.19 19.27
C GLU A 162 3.89 -8.04 18.19
N LEU A 163 5.15 -8.19 18.56
CA LEU A 163 6.28 -8.24 17.64
C LEU A 163 6.88 -9.65 17.63
N PRO A 164 7.42 -10.13 16.50
CA PRO A 164 8.06 -11.44 16.46
C PRO A 164 9.25 -11.49 17.43
N ALA A 165 9.39 -12.60 18.14
CA ALA A 165 10.47 -12.80 19.11
C ALA A 165 11.87 -12.61 18.51
N ASN A 166 12.03 -12.89 17.21
CA ASN A 166 13.28 -12.72 16.47
C ASN A 166 13.08 -11.76 15.27
N THR A 167 13.02 -10.47 15.55
CA THR A 167 12.90 -9.41 14.54
C THR A 167 14.05 -9.42 13.53
N LYS A 168 15.27 -9.82 13.96
CA LYS A 168 16.43 -9.94 13.07
C LYS A 168 16.25 -11.06 12.04
N ALA A 169 15.68 -12.20 12.43
CA ALA A 169 15.40 -13.29 11.49
C ALA A 169 14.35 -12.86 10.45
N LEU A 170 13.32 -12.12 10.86
CA LEU A 170 12.34 -11.55 9.95
C LEU A 170 12.98 -10.53 8.99
N HIS A 171 13.81 -9.63 9.50
CA HIS A 171 14.52 -8.65 8.66
C HIS A 171 15.38 -9.34 7.60
N THR A 172 16.18 -10.35 8.01
CA THR A 172 16.99 -11.16 7.07
C THR A 172 16.11 -11.92 6.06
N LEU A 173 14.95 -12.42 6.47
CA LEU A 173 14.01 -13.06 5.54
C LEU A 173 13.54 -12.06 4.45
N ILE A 174 13.21 -10.83 4.83
CA ILE A 174 12.79 -9.76 3.90
C ILE A 174 13.92 -9.42 2.92
N GLU A 175 15.17 -9.30 3.41
CA GLU A 175 16.33 -9.09 2.55
C GLU A 175 16.52 -10.25 1.56
N ASP A 176 16.31 -11.48 2.02
CA ASP A 176 16.41 -12.67 1.17
C ASP A 176 15.31 -12.72 0.12
N VAL A 177 14.08 -12.29 0.41
CA VAL A 177 13.02 -12.14 -0.63
C VAL A 177 13.49 -11.20 -1.73
N LYS A 178 14.02 -10.04 -1.38
CA LYS A 178 14.54 -9.05 -2.35
C LYS A 178 15.71 -9.59 -3.18
N ARG A 179 16.60 -10.37 -2.57
CA ARG A 179 17.84 -10.85 -3.19
C ARG A 179 17.64 -12.11 -4.03
N LEU A 180 16.79 -13.03 -3.55
CA LEU A 180 16.61 -14.36 -4.15
C LEU A 180 15.38 -14.44 -5.07
N GLY A 181 14.46 -13.47 -4.95
CA GLY A 181 13.13 -13.52 -5.55
C GLY A 181 12.15 -14.35 -4.72
N SER A 182 10.86 -14.01 -4.79
CA SER A 182 9.79 -14.60 -3.97
C SER A 182 9.57 -16.11 -4.17
N GLU A 183 10.00 -16.65 -5.31
CA GLU A 183 9.85 -18.08 -5.66
C GLU A 183 10.90 -19.00 -5.04
N HIS A 184 11.90 -18.44 -4.32
CA HIS A 184 12.96 -19.27 -3.75
C HIS A 184 12.42 -20.19 -2.63
N ALA A 185 12.69 -21.50 -2.74
CA ALA A 185 12.08 -22.55 -1.92
C ALA A 185 12.31 -22.41 -0.40
N SER A 186 13.38 -21.75 0.03
CA SER A 186 13.71 -21.59 1.46
C SER A 186 12.88 -20.52 2.18
N LEU A 187 12.15 -19.65 1.47
CA LEU A 187 11.52 -18.47 2.06
C LEU A 187 10.24 -18.83 2.82
N ARG A 188 9.30 -19.53 2.17
CA ARG A 188 8.01 -19.91 2.76
C ARG A 188 8.12 -20.71 4.07
N PRO A 189 8.99 -21.74 4.19
CA PRO A 189 9.14 -22.46 5.46
C PRO A 189 9.63 -21.57 6.61
N ARG A 190 10.57 -20.65 6.33
CA ARG A 190 11.08 -19.69 7.32
C ARG A 190 10.00 -18.70 7.73
N PHE A 191 9.22 -18.22 6.77
CA PHE A 191 8.10 -17.31 7.06
C PHE A 191 7.01 -18.00 7.88
N LYS A 192 6.67 -19.25 7.51
CA LYS A 192 5.71 -20.05 8.27
C LYS A 192 6.13 -20.20 9.73
N GLN A 193 7.41 -20.52 9.99
CA GLN A 193 7.93 -20.63 11.37
C GLN A 193 7.71 -19.34 12.16
N ILE A 194 7.98 -18.16 11.54
CA ILE A 194 7.77 -16.87 12.21
C ILE A 194 6.28 -16.65 12.53
N ILE A 195 5.38 -17.03 11.63
CA ILE A 195 3.93 -16.91 11.85
C ILE A 195 3.44 -17.88 12.93
N ASP A 196 3.93 -19.12 12.92
CA ASP A 196 3.54 -20.14 13.91
C ASP A 196 3.99 -19.78 15.34
N ASP A 197 5.08 -19.02 15.47
CA ASP A 197 5.63 -18.59 16.76
C ASP A 197 4.89 -17.38 17.37
N LEU A 198 3.91 -16.77 16.68
CA LEU A 198 3.13 -15.65 17.17
C LEU A 198 1.95 -16.14 18.03
N ASP A 199 1.58 -15.36 19.05
CA ASP A 199 0.38 -15.61 19.87
C ASP A 199 -0.89 -15.01 19.23
N SER A 200 -0.78 -13.88 18.54
CA SER A 200 -1.91 -13.17 17.91
C SER A 200 -2.50 -13.94 16.73
N ASP A 201 -3.84 -13.98 16.65
CA ASP A 201 -4.56 -14.59 15.52
C ASP A 201 -4.59 -13.67 14.29
N ILE A 202 -4.39 -12.36 14.47
CA ILE A 202 -4.35 -11.36 13.40
C ILE A 202 -2.91 -10.92 13.19
N VAL A 203 -2.41 -11.10 11.98
CA VAL A 203 -1.03 -10.81 11.61
C VAL A 203 -1.01 -9.77 10.49
N ILE A 204 -0.47 -8.60 10.77
CA ILE A 204 -0.32 -7.51 9.81
C ILE A 204 0.99 -7.68 9.03
N LEU A 205 0.88 -7.79 7.72
CA LEU A 205 2.02 -7.83 6.80
C LEU A 205 2.41 -6.39 6.43
N ALA A 206 3.20 -5.75 7.32
CA ALA A 206 3.68 -4.39 7.17
C ALA A 206 5.06 -4.33 6.46
N CYS A 207 5.23 -5.16 5.46
CA CYS A 207 6.33 -5.14 4.50
C CYS A 207 5.82 -5.69 3.18
N THR A 208 6.05 -4.98 2.10
CA THR A 208 5.53 -5.29 0.77
C THR A 208 6.13 -6.55 0.13
N GLU A 209 7.20 -7.08 0.69
CA GLU A 209 7.79 -8.36 0.30
C GLU A 209 7.11 -9.57 0.95
N LEU A 210 6.51 -9.42 2.14
CA LEU A 210 5.90 -10.53 2.86
C LEU A 210 4.67 -11.11 2.14
N PRO A 211 3.77 -10.30 1.55
CA PRO A 211 2.66 -10.82 0.76
C PRO A 211 3.09 -11.74 -0.39
N LEU A 212 4.27 -11.51 -0.98
CA LEU A 212 4.80 -12.31 -2.10
C LEU A 212 5.13 -13.77 -1.71
N ILE A 213 5.21 -14.06 -0.39
CA ILE A 213 5.50 -15.39 0.16
C ILE A 213 4.45 -15.83 1.19
N ALA A 214 3.28 -15.16 1.21
CA ALA A 214 2.23 -15.37 2.22
C ALA A 214 1.20 -16.46 1.82
N ASP A 215 1.41 -17.18 0.74
CA ASP A 215 0.62 -18.32 0.29
C ASP A 215 0.88 -19.57 1.17
N LEU A 216 0.62 -19.42 2.48
CA LEU A 216 0.92 -20.38 3.53
C LEU A 216 -0.36 -21.05 4.07
N GLN A 217 -0.22 -22.28 4.56
CA GLN A 217 -1.26 -22.92 5.37
C GLN A 217 -1.11 -22.46 6.82
N THR A 218 -2.04 -21.64 7.30
CA THR A 218 -2.08 -21.12 8.68
C THR A 218 -3.53 -20.86 9.10
N ASP A 219 -3.81 -20.98 10.39
CA ASP A 219 -5.10 -20.64 10.98
C ASP A 219 -5.20 -19.13 11.32
N LYS A 220 -4.10 -18.38 11.19
CA LYS A 220 -4.05 -16.95 11.46
C LYS A 220 -4.57 -16.13 10.28
N ALA A 221 -5.22 -15.01 10.58
CA ALA A 221 -5.67 -14.05 9.58
C ALA A 221 -4.49 -13.15 9.17
N LEU A 222 -3.97 -13.35 7.97
CA LEU A 222 -2.91 -12.52 7.40
C LEU A 222 -3.54 -11.30 6.71
N ILE A 223 -3.29 -10.11 7.25
CA ILE A 223 -3.80 -8.84 6.72
C ILE A 223 -2.66 -8.13 5.99
N ASP A 224 -2.79 -8.03 4.69
CA ASP A 224 -1.82 -7.34 3.85
C ASP A 224 -2.14 -5.84 3.75
N VAL A 225 -1.24 -5.00 4.28
CA VAL A 225 -1.41 -3.55 4.20
C VAL A 225 -1.42 -3.06 2.75
N THR A 226 -0.75 -3.78 1.83
CA THR A 226 -0.75 -3.44 0.40
C THR A 226 -2.15 -3.61 -0.23
N ASP A 227 -2.91 -4.62 0.19
CA ASP A 227 -4.31 -4.80 -0.22
C ASP A 227 -5.18 -3.64 0.28
N LEU A 228 -5.02 -3.24 1.55
CA LEU A 228 -5.75 -2.11 2.12
C LEU A 228 -5.48 -0.80 1.37
N VAL A 229 -4.22 -0.57 0.99
CA VAL A 229 -3.82 0.60 0.20
C VAL A 229 -4.36 0.53 -1.22
N ALA A 230 -4.39 -0.65 -1.84
CA ALA A 230 -5.00 -0.83 -3.15
C ALA A 230 -6.50 -0.51 -3.13
N ASP A 231 -7.23 -0.94 -2.08
CA ASP A 231 -8.63 -0.58 -1.86
C ASP A 231 -8.83 0.94 -1.74
N ALA A 232 -7.98 1.60 -0.95
CA ALA A 232 -8.04 3.06 -0.77
C ALA A 232 -7.75 3.82 -2.07
N LEU A 233 -6.74 3.40 -2.86
CA LEU A 233 -6.42 3.98 -4.17
C LEU A 233 -7.57 3.82 -5.17
N VAL A 234 -8.18 2.64 -5.24
CA VAL A 234 -9.31 2.38 -6.13
C VAL A 234 -10.53 3.19 -5.72
N SER A 235 -10.86 3.23 -4.43
CA SER A 235 -11.95 4.04 -3.88
C SER A 235 -11.77 5.51 -4.20
N TYR A 236 -10.55 6.04 -4.03
CA TYR A 236 -10.21 7.42 -4.42
C TYR A 236 -10.40 7.64 -5.93
N SER A 237 -9.89 6.73 -6.76
CA SER A 237 -10.02 6.84 -8.22
C SER A 237 -11.48 6.87 -8.68
N CYS A 238 -12.39 6.20 -7.96
CA CYS A 238 -13.81 6.13 -8.30
C CYS A 238 -14.66 7.21 -7.64
N SER A 239 -14.21 7.91 -6.61
CA SER A 239 -14.99 8.90 -5.85
C SER A 239 -15.54 10.04 -6.73
N GLY A 240 -14.77 10.48 -7.71
CA GLY A 240 -15.22 11.45 -8.73
C GLY A 240 -16.38 10.97 -9.61
N LEU A 241 -16.60 9.65 -9.73
CA LEU A 241 -17.72 9.07 -10.47
C LEU A 241 -19.02 9.11 -9.66
N GLN A 242 -18.94 8.94 -8.33
CA GLN A 242 -20.10 8.90 -7.44
C GLN A 242 -20.69 10.29 -7.20
N ALA A 243 -19.87 11.33 -7.02
CA ALA A 243 -20.33 12.69 -6.78
C ALA A 243 -21.24 13.22 -7.89
N ASN A 244 -21.06 12.73 -9.10
CA ASN A 244 -21.81 13.18 -10.27
C ASN A 244 -23.05 12.31 -10.62
N ALA A 245 -23.18 11.12 -10.02
CA ALA A 245 -24.39 10.31 -10.19
C ALA A 245 -25.58 10.92 -9.42
N PHE A 246 -25.32 11.72 -8.38
CA PHE A 246 -26.33 12.45 -7.61
C PHE A 246 -26.74 13.78 -8.25
N GLU A 247 -25.91 14.41 -9.09
CA GLU A 247 -26.23 15.67 -9.75
C GLU A 247 -27.11 15.52 -11.01
N THR A 248 -27.10 14.36 -11.65
CA THR A 248 -27.89 14.11 -12.88
C THR A 248 -29.30 13.56 -12.64
N GLY A 249 -29.73 13.38 -11.37
CA GLY A 249 -31.03 12.87 -10.98
C GLY A 249 -32.17 13.91 -10.92
N ASN A 250 -31.90 15.19 -11.17
CA ASN A 250 -32.86 16.30 -11.05
C ASN A 250 -33.15 17.06 -12.36
N GLU A 251 -33.07 16.43 -13.52
CA GLU A 251 -33.69 17.00 -14.70
C GLU A 251 -35.14 16.53 -14.75
N GLU A 252 -36.06 17.41 -14.32
CA GLU A 252 -37.50 17.29 -14.53
C GLU A 252 -37.76 17.20 -16.03
N LEU A 253 -38.50 16.17 -16.43
CA LEU A 253 -39.07 16.05 -17.77
C LEU A 253 -40.07 17.22 -17.97
N PRO A 254 -39.95 18.03 -19.00
CA PRO A 254 -41.02 18.97 -19.34
C PRO A 254 -42.23 18.21 -19.87
N LEU A 255 -43.41 18.62 -19.40
CA LEU A 255 -44.74 18.19 -19.79
C LEU A 255 -45.03 18.40 -21.29
#